data_5a8e737d10f9d88b81ad3444df66f40c
#
_entry.id   5a8e737d10f9d88b81ad3444df66f40c
#
_cell.length_a   1.000
_cell.length_b   1.000
_cell.length_c   1.000
_cell.angle_alpha   90.00
_cell.angle_beta   90.00
_cell.angle_gamma   90.00
#
_symmetry.space_group_name_H-M   'P 1'
#
loop_
_entity.id
_entity.type
_entity.pdbx_description
1 polymer ?
#
loop_
_entity_poly.entity_id
_entity_poly.type
_entity_poly.pdbx_seq_one_letter_code
_entity_poly.pdbx_strand_id
1 'polypeptide(L)'
;MPNSKSAERRMRNSARKNLRNRSIKSRLHTLEVSYLALLAAGKKDDAAKGLRTLSSAFDKAAKSGTVHRATASRKKSRLALRLAKAK
;
A
#
# COMPACT_ATOMS: atom_id res chain seq x y z
N MET A 1 -24.77 -24.76 1.85
CA MET A 1 -23.45 -25.30 2.22
C MET A 1 -22.68 -25.71 0.96
N PRO A 2 -21.43 -25.30 0.84
CA PRO A 2 -20.62 -25.77 -0.28
C PRO A 2 -20.19 -27.20 -0.01
N ASN A 3 -20.85 -28.13 -0.65
CA ASN A 3 -20.56 -29.57 -0.48
C ASN A 3 -19.57 -30.09 -1.50
N SER A 4 -19.08 -29.26 -2.41
CA SER A 4 -18.14 -29.68 -3.43
C SER A 4 -16.70 -29.27 -3.04
N LYS A 5 -15.73 -30.08 -3.46
CA LYS A 5 -14.31 -29.78 -3.27
C LYS A 5 -13.92 -28.48 -3.97
N SER A 6 -14.56 -28.14 -5.07
CA SER A 6 -14.36 -26.88 -5.80
C SER A 6 -14.72 -25.68 -4.96
N ALA A 7 -15.87 -25.74 -4.26
CA ALA A 7 -16.33 -24.65 -3.40
C ALA A 7 -15.41 -24.48 -2.21
N GLU A 8 -14.95 -25.56 -1.59
CA GLU A 8 -14.01 -25.52 -0.48
C GLU A 8 -12.68 -24.90 -0.89
N ARG A 9 -12.17 -25.29 -2.07
CA ARG A 9 -10.94 -24.74 -2.63
C ARG A 9 -11.08 -23.23 -2.86
N ARG A 10 -12.23 -22.83 -3.41
CA ARG A 10 -12.52 -21.42 -3.67
C ARG A 10 -12.53 -20.60 -2.38
N MET A 11 -13.15 -21.13 -1.33
CA MET A 11 -13.18 -20.51 -0.02
C MET A 11 -11.78 -20.36 0.57
N ARG A 12 -10.95 -21.38 0.49
CA ARG A 12 -9.56 -21.31 0.97
C ARG A 12 -8.74 -20.30 0.19
N ASN A 13 -8.91 -20.24 -1.13
CA ASN A 13 -8.21 -19.28 -1.96
C ASN A 13 -8.64 -17.84 -1.63
N SER A 14 -9.93 -17.62 -1.39
CA SER A 14 -10.46 -16.33 -0.99
C SER A 14 -9.90 -15.89 0.36
N ALA A 15 -9.81 -16.83 1.32
CA ALA A 15 -9.24 -16.53 2.63
C ALA A 15 -7.75 -16.15 2.53
N ARG A 16 -6.99 -16.85 1.70
CA ARG A 16 -5.58 -16.51 1.46
C ARG A 16 -5.41 -15.14 0.84
N LYS A 17 -6.24 -14.81 -0.17
CA LYS A 17 -6.21 -13.50 -0.82
C LYS A 17 -6.55 -12.39 0.17
N ASN A 18 -7.57 -12.60 1.00
CA ASN A 18 -7.97 -11.62 2.01
C ASN A 18 -6.85 -11.37 3.01
N LEU A 19 -6.20 -12.43 3.47
CA LEU A 19 -5.09 -12.31 4.41
C LEU A 19 -3.92 -11.56 3.78
N ARG A 20 -3.56 -11.91 2.55
CA ARG A 20 -2.47 -11.24 1.83
C ARG A 20 -2.80 -9.77 1.59
N ASN A 21 -4.03 -9.47 1.17
CA ASN A 21 -4.45 -8.10 0.92
C ASN A 21 -4.43 -7.26 2.19
N ARG A 22 -4.88 -7.84 3.30
CA ARG A 22 -4.84 -7.17 4.60
C ARG A 22 -3.40 -6.87 5.02
N SER A 23 -2.49 -7.81 4.82
CA SER A 23 -1.08 -7.65 5.14
C SER A 23 -0.46 -6.53 4.30
N ILE A 24 -0.75 -6.50 2.99
CA ILE A 24 -0.25 -5.46 2.08
C ILE A 24 -0.78 -4.08 2.48
N LYS A 25 -2.07 -3.97 2.77
CA LYS A 25 -2.68 -2.70 3.19
C LYS A 25 -2.09 -2.20 4.51
N SER A 26 -1.85 -3.10 5.45
CA SER A 26 -1.23 -2.77 6.72
C SER A 26 0.18 -2.24 6.52
N ARG A 27 0.96 -2.88 5.65
CA ARG A 27 2.31 -2.43 5.32
C ARG A 27 2.30 -1.05 4.65
N LEU A 28 1.37 -0.81 3.72
CA LEU A 28 1.22 0.48 3.07
C LEU A 28 0.93 1.58 4.09
N HIS A 29 0.03 1.30 5.02
CA HIS A 29 -0.33 2.25 6.07
C HIS A 29 0.88 2.57 6.95
N THR A 30 1.63 1.57 7.37
CA THR A 30 2.83 1.75 8.19
C THR A 30 3.88 2.59 7.46
N LEU A 31 4.12 2.31 6.17
CA LEU A 31 5.06 3.09 5.37
C LEU A 31 4.60 4.54 5.20
N GLU A 32 3.31 4.75 5.00
CA GLU A 32 2.75 6.09 4.87
C GLU A 32 2.90 6.90 6.16
N VAL A 33 2.59 6.29 7.31
CA VAL A 33 2.74 6.93 8.62
C VAL A 33 4.20 7.29 8.87
N SER A 34 5.12 6.39 8.58
CA SER A 34 6.56 6.65 8.73
C SER A 34 7.02 7.82 7.86
N TYR A 35 6.57 7.85 6.61
CA TYR A 35 6.89 8.93 5.67
C TYR A 35 6.37 10.28 6.18
N LEU A 36 5.13 10.33 6.63
CA LEU A 36 4.53 11.57 7.15
C LEU A 36 5.24 12.04 8.43
N ALA A 37 5.67 11.11 9.27
CA ALA A 37 6.43 11.43 10.47
C ALA A 37 7.79 12.06 10.12
N LEU A 38 8.47 11.56 9.08
CA LEU A 38 9.72 12.14 8.61
C LEU A 38 9.52 13.56 8.08
N LEU A 39 8.44 13.80 7.35
CA LEU A 39 8.11 15.14 6.87
C LEU A 39 7.83 16.08 8.02
N ALA A 40 7.07 15.64 9.03
CA ALA A 40 6.76 16.45 10.21
C ALA A 40 8.01 16.78 11.01
N ALA A 41 8.98 15.89 11.04
CA ALA A 41 10.26 16.08 11.72
C ALA A 41 11.24 16.95 10.92
N GLY A 42 10.90 17.34 9.69
CA GLY A 42 11.75 18.14 8.83
C GLY A 42 12.88 17.37 8.15
N LYS A 43 12.83 16.05 8.19
CA LYS A 43 13.86 15.19 7.57
C LYS A 43 13.55 14.92 6.10
N LYS A 44 13.72 15.91 5.26
CA LYS A 44 13.37 15.84 3.85
C LYS A 44 14.10 14.73 3.09
N ASP A 45 15.39 14.57 3.34
CA ASP A 45 16.19 13.55 2.63
C ASP A 45 15.70 12.15 2.95
N ASP A 46 15.44 11.88 4.22
CA ASP A 46 14.91 10.59 4.65
C ASP A 46 13.48 10.38 4.12
N ALA A 47 12.69 11.46 4.11
CA ALA A 47 11.33 11.40 3.56
C ALA A 47 11.35 11.09 2.06
N ALA A 48 12.30 11.65 1.31
CA ALA A 48 12.43 11.36 -0.12
C ALA A 48 12.73 9.88 -0.37
N LYS A 49 13.60 9.29 0.45
CA LYS A 49 13.88 7.85 0.40
C LYS A 49 12.64 7.03 0.75
N GLY A 50 11.92 7.45 1.78
CA GLY A 50 10.66 6.81 2.19
C GLY A 50 9.61 6.89 1.11
N LEU A 51 9.53 7.99 0.39
CA LEU A 51 8.60 8.16 -0.72
C LEU A 51 8.90 7.17 -1.85
N ARG A 52 10.15 6.94 -2.17
CA ARG A 52 10.54 5.95 -3.19
C ARG A 52 10.08 4.55 -2.80
N THR A 53 10.33 4.16 -1.55
CA THR A 53 9.90 2.87 -1.02
C THR A 53 8.37 2.75 -1.04
N LEU A 54 7.69 3.80 -0.60
CA LEU A 54 6.23 3.84 -0.56
C LEU A 54 5.62 3.78 -1.96
N SER A 55 6.18 4.52 -2.93
CA SER A 55 5.73 4.49 -4.32
C SER A 55 5.87 3.09 -4.92
N SER A 56 7.01 2.43 -4.67
CA SER A 56 7.24 1.06 -5.13
C SER A 56 6.23 0.10 -4.51
N ALA A 57 5.93 0.27 -3.21
CA ALA A 57 4.96 -0.57 -2.52
C ALA A 57 3.54 -0.38 -3.09
N PHE A 58 3.15 0.87 -3.40
CA PHE A 58 1.85 1.14 -4.04
C PHE A 58 1.77 0.53 -5.43
N ASP A 59 2.84 0.63 -6.22
CA ASP A 59 2.88 0.04 -7.56
C ASP A 59 2.72 -1.49 -7.50
N LYS A 60 3.39 -2.13 -6.56
CA LYS A 60 3.28 -3.58 -6.35
C LYS A 60 1.87 -3.97 -5.89
N ALA A 61 1.27 -3.18 -5.00
CA ALA A 61 -0.08 -3.42 -4.52
C ALA A 61 -1.11 -3.27 -5.65
N ALA A 62 -0.93 -2.29 -6.52
CA ALA A 62 -1.79 -2.11 -7.69
C ALA A 62 -1.64 -3.27 -8.67
N LYS A 63 -0.42 -3.74 -8.88
CA LYS A 63 -0.14 -4.88 -9.77
C LYS A 63 -0.80 -6.16 -9.24
N SER A 64 -0.80 -6.36 -7.93
CA SER A 64 -1.42 -7.53 -7.31
C SER A 64 -2.94 -7.43 -7.19
N GLY A 65 -3.52 -6.27 -7.48
CA GLY A 65 -4.96 -6.04 -7.38
C GLY A 65 -5.45 -5.70 -5.98
N THR A 66 -4.54 -5.55 -5.01
CA THR A 66 -4.93 -5.19 -3.63
C THR A 66 -5.47 -3.77 -3.56
N VAL A 67 -4.89 -2.87 -4.33
CA VAL A 67 -5.29 -1.46 -4.45
C VAL A 67 -5.54 -1.17 -5.91
N HIS A 68 -6.61 -0.42 -6.19
CA HIS A 68 -6.89 -0.03 -7.57
C HIS A 68 -5.81 0.91 -8.08
N ARG A 69 -5.46 0.77 -9.37
CA ARG A 69 -4.41 1.57 -10.01
C ARG A 69 -4.63 3.08 -9.83
N ALA A 70 -5.88 3.53 -9.98
CA ALA A 70 -6.21 4.95 -9.82
C ALA A 70 -5.97 5.43 -8.39
N THR A 71 -6.30 4.62 -7.39
CA THR A 71 -6.07 4.95 -5.98
C THR A 71 -4.58 5.04 -5.69
N ALA A 72 -3.79 4.09 -6.20
CA ALA A 72 -2.34 4.10 -6.02
C ALA A 72 -1.71 5.35 -6.65
N SER A 73 -2.10 5.70 -7.86
CA SER A 73 -1.65 6.89 -8.56
C SER A 73 -1.95 8.16 -7.78
N ARG A 74 -3.18 8.27 -7.30
CA ARG A 74 -3.62 9.43 -6.52
C ARG A 74 -2.83 9.58 -5.23
N LYS A 75 -2.62 8.48 -4.51
CA LYS A 75 -1.84 8.49 -3.26
C LYS A 75 -0.39 8.90 -3.51
N LYS A 76 0.24 8.34 -4.52
CA LYS A 76 1.62 8.68 -4.88
C LYS A 76 1.74 10.17 -5.19
N SER A 77 0.82 10.70 -5.99
CA SER A 77 0.81 12.10 -6.37
C SER A 77 0.65 13.02 -5.17
N ARG A 78 -0.29 12.73 -4.28
CA ARG A 78 -0.54 13.53 -3.08
C ARG A 78 0.64 13.52 -2.13
N LEU A 79 1.25 12.36 -1.94
CA LEU A 79 2.41 12.22 -1.04
C LEU A 79 3.63 12.96 -1.61
N ALA A 80 3.82 12.91 -2.92
CA ALA A 80 4.88 13.67 -3.58
C ALA A 80 4.68 15.17 -3.44
N LEU A 81 3.43 15.65 -3.54
CA LEU A 81 3.12 17.07 -3.34
C LEU A 81 3.44 17.53 -1.92
N ARG A 82 3.19 16.70 -0.92
CA ARG A 82 3.53 17.01 0.46
C ARG A 82 5.04 17.21 0.63
N LEU A 83 5.84 16.37 -0.02
CA LEU A 83 7.30 16.51 0.02
C LEU A 83 7.74 17.81 -0.66
N ALA A 84 7.15 18.12 -1.82
CA ALA A 84 7.46 19.35 -2.55
C ALA A 84 7.10 20.62 -1.77
N LYS A 85 6.02 20.55 -0.98
CA LYS A 85 5.57 21.68 -0.15
C LYS A 85 6.27 21.76 1.21
N ALA A 86 6.97 20.70 1.61
CA ALA A 86 7.68 20.69 2.89
C ALA A 86 8.85 21.66 2.86
N LYS A 87 9.01 22.42 3.94
CA LYS A 87 10.09 23.41 4.06
C LYS A 87 11.26 22.84 4.84
#